data_283d68565ba2108accfa3d34c8349cd7
#
_entry.id   283d68565ba2108accfa3d34c8349cd7
#
_cell.length_a   1.000
_cell.length_b   1.000
_cell.length_c   1.000
_cell.angle_alpha   90.00
_cell.angle_beta   90.00
_cell.angle_gamma   90.00
#
_symmetry.space_group_name_H-M   'P 1'
#
loop_
_entity.id
_entity.type
_entity.pdbx_description
1 polymer ?
#
loop_
_entity_poly.entity_id
_entity_poly.type
_entity_poly.pdbx_seq_one_letter_code
_entity_poly.pdbx_strand_id
1 'polypeptide(L)'
;QMFSGTYYFGGTNGVLVQEAGTTPDGFPVDETGKVTGMEDLGIDTLKPQLEAMISGYDGEWSVYVKDLESNEDFALNDKPLYSASLIKAFVMAKTYQDMDDVLKNEAAQMKTTVDNTKVQDKVNTLLWNMITVSDNESCNELGRLQSDTYDFIDGAKQVNKYLKKEGYTKTSYQSTLHPSASKRITLGGHNQTTVTDCGKLLERIYRGECVS
;
A
#
# COMPACT_ATOMS: atom_id res chain seq x y z
N GLN A 1 -19.72 5.40 13.17
CA GLN A 1 -18.74 4.43 12.63
C GLN A 1 -19.35 3.04 12.66
N MET A 2 -19.29 2.30 11.56
CA MET A 2 -19.67 0.91 11.47
C MET A 2 -18.53 0.03 11.99
N PHE A 3 -18.83 -0.81 12.99
CA PHE A 3 -17.95 -1.91 13.40
C PHE A 3 -18.67 -3.22 13.11
N SER A 4 -17.98 -4.16 12.50
CA SER A 4 -18.49 -5.50 12.10
C SER A 4 -19.59 -5.54 11.03
N GLY A 5 -19.74 -4.54 10.17
CA GLY A 5 -20.64 -4.56 9.01
C GLY A 5 -22.14 -4.63 9.29
N THR A 6 -22.55 -4.84 10.55
CA THR A 6 -23.94 -5.11 10.90
C THR A 6 -24.57 -4.08 11.83
N TYR A 7 -23.79 -3.37 12.64
CA TYR A 7 -24.30 -2.45 13.65
C TYR A 7 -23.64 -1.07 13.55
N TYR A 8 -24.42 -0.01 13.78
CA TYR A 8 -23.94 1.36 13.77
C TYR A 8 -23.65 1.87 15.19
N PHE A 9 -22.44 2.36 15.39
CA PHE A 9 -22.02 3.01 16.64
C PHE A 9 -21.77 4.49 16.34
N GLY A 10 -22.61 5.35 16.91
CA GLY A 10 -22.59 6.80 16.66
C GLY A 10 -22.03 7.60 17.83
N GLY A 11 -21.92 8.91 17.59
CA GLY A 11 -21.48 9.90 18.58
C GLY A 11 -20.00 9.81 18.95
N THR A 12 -19.58 10.70 19.86
CA THR A 12 -18.19 10.76 20.35
C THR A 12 -17.80 9.60 21.27
N ASN A 13 -18.79 8.84 21.75
CA ASN A 13 -18.61 7.80 22.77
C ASN A 13 -18.64 6.38 22.20
N GLY A 14 -18.86 6.24 20.88
CA GLY A 14 -18.98 4.91 20.25
C GLY A 14 -20.14 4.08 20.79
N VAL A 15 -21.22 4.71 21.25
CA VAL A 15 -22.40 4.01 21.77
C VAL A 15 -23.23 3.47 20.61
N LEU A 16 -23.73 2.24 20.75
CA LEU A 16 -24.64 1.63 19.78
C LEU A 16 -25.90 2.49 19.65
N VAL A 17 -26.25 2.84 18.40
CA VAL A 17 -27.52 3.53 18.11
C VAL A 17 -28.66 2.51 18.25
N GLN A 18 -29.61 2.78 19.12
CA GLN A 18 -30.76 1.91 19.40
C GLN A 18 -32.09 2.60 19.08
N GLU A 19 -32.09 3.44 18.06
CA GLU A 19 -33.30 4.08 17.52
C GLU A 19 -33.36 3.85 16.03
N ALA A 20 -34.50 3.36 15.54
CA ALA A 20 -34.71 3.19 14.11
C ALA A 20 -34.69 4.54 13.39
N GLY A 21 -33.99 4.61 12.28
CA GLY A 21 -33.87 5.85 11.50
C GLY A 21 -32.72 5.80 10.51
N THR A 22 -32.32 7.00 10.07
CA THR A 22 -31.14 7.16 9.20
C THR A 22 -30.03 7.84 9.99
N THR A 23 -28.87 7.23 10.02
CA THR A 23 -27.68 7.78 10.69
C THR A 23 -27.18 9.06 9.98
N PRO A 24 -26.37 9.91 10.64
CA PRO A 24 -25.77 11.07 10.00
C PRO A 24 -24.94 10.75 8.74
N ASP A 25 -24.41 9.52 8.66
CA ASP A 25 -23.64 9.02 7.52
C ASP A 25 -24.54 8.38 6.43
N GLY A 26 -25.88 8.46 6.59
CA GLY A 26 -26.84 8.01 5.60
C GLY A 26 -27.25 6.54 5.65
N PHE A 27 -26.88 5.80 6.70
CA PHE A 27 -27.25 4.39 6.84
C PHE A 27 -28.59 4.22 7.56
N PRO A 28 -29.56 3.48 6.99
CA PRO A 28 -30.77 3.09 7.69
C PRO A 28 -30.44 2.07 8.79
N VAL A 29 -30.97 2.28 10.00
CA VAL A 29 -30.80 1.36 11.12
C VAL A 29 -32.16 1.04 11.75
N ASP A 30 -32.28 -0.16 12.28
CA ASP A 30 -33.45 -0.56 13.09
C ASP A 30 -33.28 -0.14 14.56
N GLU A 31 -34.29 -0.45 15.36
CA GLU A 31 -34.33 -0.16 16.80
C GLU A 31 -33.26 -0.87 17.64
N THR A 32 -32.57 -1.85 17.06
CA THR A 32 -31.45 -2.56 17.71
C THR A 32 -30.08 -1.96 17.34
N GLY A 33 -30.08 -0.93 16.46
CA GLY A 33 -28.86 -0.35 15.90
C GLY A 33 -28.27 -1.17 14.75
N LYS A 34 -28.99 -2.20 14.29
CA LYS A 34 -28.60 -2.99 13.12
C LYS A 34 -28.84 -2.17 11.86
N VAL A 35 -27.84 -2.09 11.01
CA VAL A 35 -27.99 -1.46 9.69
C VAL A 35 -28.94 -2.31 8.85
N THR A 36 -30.01 -1.67 8.34
CA THR A 36 -31.04 -2.32 7.50
C THR A 36 -30.91 -1.87 6.04
N GLY A 37 -31.48 -2.65 5.13
CA GLY A 37 -31.40 -2.32 3.71
C GLY A 37 -30.01 -2.49 3.06
N MET A 38 -29.04 -2.94 3.83
CA MET A 38 -27.85 -3.58 3.30
C MET A 38 -28.17 -5.09 3.19
N GLU A 39 -29.07 -5.46 2.30
CA GLU A 39 -29.00 -6.78 1.71
C GLU A 39 -27.57 -6.92 1.18
N ASP A 40 -27.04 -8.12 1.23
CA ASP A 40 -25.71 -8.42 0.67
C ASP A 40 -25.73 -8.02 -0.81
N LEU A 41 -25.51 -6.74 -1.02
CA LEU A 41 -25.40 -6.14 -2.34
C LEU A 41 -24.03 -6.56 -2.83
N GLY A 42 -23.89 -7.80 -3.29
CA GLY A 42 -22.63 -8.37 -3.71
C GLY A 42 -21.78 -7.38 -4.52
N ILE A 43 -20.52 -7.65 -4.61
CA ILE A 43 -19.52 -6.76 -5.26
C ILE A 43 -19.99 -6.22 -6.63
N ASP A 44 -20.84 -6.96 -7.33
CA ASP A 44 -21.44 -6.59 -8.62
C ASP A 44 -22.34 -5.35 -8.55
N THR A 45 -23.02 -5.10 -7.44
CA THR A 45 -23.88 -3.92 -7.27
C THR A 45 -23.08 -2.68 -6.89
N LEU A 46 -21.93 -2.85 -6.27
CA LEU A 46 -21.03 -1.76 -5.90
C LEU A 46 -20.35 -1.15 -7.15
N LYS A 47 -20.03 -1.98 -8.14
CA LYS A 47 -19.32 -1.54 -9.34
C LYS A 47 -20.00 -0.38 -10.08
N PRO A 48 -21.29 -0.48 -10.49
CA PRO A 48 -21.96 0.63 -11.19
C PRO A 48 -22.13 1.87 -10.32
N GLN A 49 -22.24 1.74 -9.00
CA GLN A 49 -22.30 2.88 -8.09
C GLN A 49 -20.98 3.65 -8.06
N LEU A 50 -19.85 2.93 -7.99
CA LEU A 50 -18.52 3.54 -8.05
C LEU A 50 -18.25 4.17 -9.43
N GLU A 51 -18.64 3.53 -10.51
CA GLU A 51 -18.54 4.10 -11.86
C GLU A 51 -19.32 5.42 -11.97
N ALA A 52 -20.55 5.45 -11.48
CA ALA A 52 -21.36 6.66 -11.46
C ALA A 52 -20.72 7.76 -10.58
N MET A 53 -20.21 7.40 -9.40
CA MET A 53 -19.56 8.34 -8.49
C MET A 53 -18.32 8.96 -9.12
N ILE A 54 -17.38 8.15 -9.64
CA ILE A 54 -16.12 8.66 -10.19
C ILE A 54 -16.32 9.44 -11.49
N SER A 55 -17.40 9.17 -12.24
CA SER A 55 -17.72 9.92 -13.45
C SER A 55 -18.05 11.39 -13.18
N GLY A 56 -18.40 11.73 -11.95
CA GLY A 56 -18.69 13.09 -11.51
C GLY A 56 -17.46 13.87 -11.04
N TYR A 57 -16.28 13.25 -11.00
CA TYR A 57 -15.05 13.91 -10.52
C TYR A 57 -14.08 14.19 -11.67
N ASP A 58 -13.39 15.33 -11.56
CA ASP A 58 -12.31 15.65 -12.48
C ASP A 58 -11.08 14.75 -12.23
N GLY A 59 -10.28 14.53 -13.28
CA GLY A 59 -9.04 13.78 -13.21
C GLY A 59 -9.15 12.32 -13.66
N GLU A 60 -8.08 11.57 -13.45
CA GLU A 60 -8.01 10.14 -13.79
C GLU A 60 -8.16 9.30 -12.52
N TRP A 61 -9.19 8.49 -12.49
CA TRP A 61 -9.53 7.63 -11.37
C TRP A 61 -9.33 6.17 -11.75
N SER A 62 -8.70 5.42 -10.87
CA SER A 62 -8.62 3.96 -10.92
C SER A 62 -9.07 3.40 -9.59
N VAL A 63 -9.89 2.36 -9.62
CA VAL A 63 -10.43 1.74 -8.40
C VAL A 63 -10.28 0.22 -8.51
N TYR A 64 -9.89 -0.40 -7.43
CA TYR A 64 -9.90 -1.85 -7.27
C TYR A 64 -10.64 -2.18 -5.97
N VAL A 65 -11.54 -3.12 -6.07
CA VAL A 65 -12.29 -3.65 -4.93
C VAL A 65 -12.16 -5.16 -4.94
N LYS A 66 -11.91 -5.72 -3.78
CA LYS A 66 -11.91 -7.17 -3.56
C LYS A 66 -12.62 -7.50 -2.26
N ASP A 67 -13.54 -8.42 -2.33
CA ASP A 67 -14.08 -9.11 -1.17
C ASP A 67 -13.16 -10.28 -0.82
N LEU A 68 -12.59 -10.26 0.38
CA LEU A 68 -11.64 -11.28 0.83
C LEU A 68 -12.31 -12.57 1.31
N GLU A 69 -13.63 -12.57 1.52
CA GLU A 69 -14.41 -13.75 1.91
C GLU A 69 -14.87 -14.52 0.68
N SER A 70 -15.55 -13.85 -0.26
CA SER A 70 -16.02 -14.47 -1.52
C SER A 70 -14.92 -14.65 -2.55
N ASN A 71 -13.81 -13.92 -2.40
CA ASN A 71 -12.70 -13.82 -3.35
C ASN A 71 -13.09 -13.16 -4.70
N GLU A 72 -14.25 -12.54 -4.77
CA GLU A 72 -14.68 -11.76 -5.93
C GLU A 72 -13.97 -10.42 -5.98
N ASP A 73 -13.65 -9.94 -7.17
CA ASP A 73 -13.03 -8.64 -7.35
C ASP A 73 -13.47 -7.94 -8.63
N PHE A 74 -13.22 -6.64 -8.70
CA PHE A 74 -13.25 -5.88 -9.94
C PHE A 74 -12.27 -4.72 -9.92
N ALA A 75 -11.86 -4.30 -11.10
CA ALA A 75 -11.09 -3.09 -11.31
C ALA A 75 -11.82 -2.15 -12.28
N LEU A 76 -11.76 -0.85 -11.98
CA LEU A 76 -12.17 0.22 -12.88
C LEU A 76 -10.93 0.95 -13.37
N ASN A 77 -10.76 1.08 -14.68
CA ASN A 77 -9.67 1.83 -15.30
C ASN A 77 -8.27 1.41 -14.81
N ASP A 78 -8.00 0.07 -14.75
CA ASP A 78 -6.72 -0.50 -14.27
C ASP A 78 -5.58 -0.25 -15.25
N LYS A 79 -4.99 0.92 -15.17
CA LYS A 79 -3.83 1.34 -15.96
C LYS A 79 -2.69 1.84 -15.08
N PRO A 80 -1.43 1.75 -15.53
CA PRO A 80 -0.32 2.32 -14.79
C PRO A 80 -0.47 3.84 -14.62
N LEU A 81 -0.46 4.30 -13.37
CA LEU A 81 -0.45 5.69 -12.99
C LEU A 81 0.82 6.00 -12.20
N TYR A 82 1.16 7.29 -12.09
CA TYR A 82 2.23 7.72 -11.20
C TYR A 82 1.94 7.27 -9.76
N SER A 83 2.83 6.43 -9.23
CA SER A 83 2.58 5.75 -7.94
C SER A 83 2.64 6.66 -6.72
N ALA A 84 3.28 7.84 -6.84
CA ALA A 84 3.62 8.65 -5.67
C ALA A 84 4.19 7.77 -4.54
N SER A 85 3.69 7.90 -3.33
CA SER A 85 4.17 7.13 -2.17
C SER A 85 3.68 5.68 -2.12
N LEU A 86 2.78 5.24 -2.99
CA LEU A 86 2.35 3.84 -3.03
C LEU A 86 3.51 2.88 -3.33
N ILE A 87 4.52 3.33 -4.08
CA ILE A 87 5.72 2.52 -4.37
C ILE A 87 6.46 2.07 -3.11
N LYS A 88 6.33 2.80 -2.00
CA LYS A 88 7.00 2.51 -0.73
C LYS A 88 6.57 1.17 -0.13
N ALA A 89 5.32 0.79 -0.29
CA ALA A 89 4.84 -0.51 0.16
C ALA A 89 5.54 -1.67 -0.58
N PHE A 90 5.80 -1.51 -1.87
CA PHE A 90 6.54 -2.49 -2.66
C PHE A 90 8.04 -2.54 -2.30
N VAL A 91 8.66 -1.38 -2.05
CA VAL A 91 10.04 -1.31 -1.55
C VAL A 91 10.15 -1.96 -0.17
N MET A 92 9.16 -1.75 0.71
CA MET A 92 9.09 -2.42 2.02
C MET A 92 9.04 -3.94 1.87
N ALA A 93 8.14 -4.46 1.03
CA ALA A 93 8.00 -5.90 0.80
C ALA A 93 9.32 -6.51 0.28
N LYS A 94 9.98 -5.85 -0.68
CA LYS A 94 11.30 -6.27 -1.18
C LYS A 94 12.37 -6.22 -0.08
N THR A 95 12.37 -5.18 0.76
CA THR A 95 13.33 -5.06 1.86
C THR A 95 13.20 -6.21 2.86
N TYR A 96 11.96 -6.57 3.23
CA TYR A 96 11.74 -7.73 4.10
C TYR A 96 12.12 -9.05 3.43
N GLN A 97 11.87 -9.20 2.12
CA GLN A 97 12.25 -10.40 1.37
C GLN A 97 13.75 -10.64 1.38
N ASP A 98 14.55 -9.60 1.28
CA ASP A 98 16.01 -9.68 1.19
C ASP A 98 16.69 -9.05 2.43
N MET A 99 16.08 -9.16 3.59
CA MET A 99 16.54 -8.48 4.83
C MET A 99 18.01 -8.78 5.14
N ASP A 100 18.44 -10.01 4.99
CA ASP A 100 19.84 -10.41 5.27
C ASP A 100 20.84 -9.66 4.37
N ASP A 101 20.52 -9.48 3.10
CA ASP A 101 21.40 -8.75 2.17
C ASP A 101 21.34 -7.24 2.43
N VAL A 102 20.18 -6.71 2.77
CA VAL A 102 20.02 -5.29 3.18
C VAL A 102 20.85 -5.00 4.43
N LEU A 103 20.83 -5.87 5.43
CA LEU A 103 21.63 -5.73 6.65
C LEU A 103 23.13 -5.80 6.37
N LYS A 104 23.56 -6.71 5.47
CA LYS A 104 24.98 -6.77 5.04
C LYS A 104 25.40 -5.48 4.35
N ASN A 105 24.55 -4.96 3.46
CA ASN A 105 24.84 -3.74 2.74
C ASN A 105 24.89 -2.53 3.68
N GLU A 106 23.97 -2.41 4.65
CA GLU A 106 24.02 -1.37 5.66
C GLU A 106 25.25 -1.49 6.57
N ALA A 107 25.60 -2.69 6.99
CA ALA A 107 26.82 -2.93 7.80
C ALA A 107 28.08 -2.48 7.04
N ALA A 108 28.15 -2.71 5.74
CA ALA A 108 29.24 -2.24 4.89
C ALA A 108 29.31 -0.69 4.85
N GLN A 109 28.16 -0.01 4.72
CA GLN A 109 28.08 1.45 4.78
C GLN A 109 28.53 2.00 6.15
N MET A 110 28.11 1.35 7.22
CA MET A 110 28.50 1.71 8.59
C MET A 110 29.93 1.26 8.95
N LYS A 111 30.64 0.54 8.07
CA LYS A 111 31.97 -0.04 8.32
C LYS A 111 32.01 -0.87 9.61
N THR A 112 31.02 -1.72 9.79
CA THR A 112 30.83 -2.57 10.97
C THR A 112 30.40 -3.98 10.57
N THR A 113 30.12 -4.84 11.55
CA THR A 113 29.64 -6.21 11.32
C THR A 113 28.09 -6.25 11.33
N VAL A 114 27.51 -7.25 10.67
CA VAL A 114 26.04 -7.40 10.53
C VAL A 114 25.35 -7.60 11.88
N ASP A 115 26.02 -8.26 12.82
CA ASP A 115 25.53 -8.53 14.18
C ASP A 115 25.54 -7.30 15.11
N ASN A 116 26.06 -6.17 14.63
CA ASN A 116 25.95 -4.91 15.36
C ASN A 116 24.49 -4.44 15.40
N THR A 117 23.89 -4.36 16.58
CA THR A 117 22.48 -3.98 16.78
C THR A 117 22.11 -2.66 16.11
N LYS A 118 23.05 -1.72 15.98
CA LYS A 118 22.84 -0.43 15.30
C LYS A 118 22.51 -0.59 13.81
N VAL A 119 22.96 -1.67 13.18
CA VAL A 119 22.64 -1.95 11.77
C VAL A 119 21.15 -2.26 11.64
N GLN A 120 20.65 -3.18 12.46
CA GLN A 120 19.23 -3.54 12.50
C GLN A 120 18.38 -2.34 12.90
N ASP A 121 18.78 -1.58 13.93
CA ASP A 121 18.06 -0.38 14.38
C ASP A 121 17.96 0.67 13.27
N LYS A 122 19.02 0.85 12.49
CA LYS A 122 19.03 1.78 11.35
C LYS A 122 18.05 1.35 10.27
N VAL A 123 18.09 0.09 9.84
CA VAL A 123 17.18 -0.44 8.81
C VAL A 123 15.73 -0.37 9.30
N ASN A 124 15.47 -0.75 10.54
CA ASN A 124 14.13 -0.64 11.14
C ASN A 124 13.64 0.81 11.18
N THR A 125 14.51 1.77 11.48
CA THR A 125 14.18 3.21 11.49
C THR A 125 13.83 3.70 10.09
N LEU A 126 14.58 3.27 9.07
CA LEU A 126 14.26 3.60 7.67
C LEU A 126 12.89 3.04 7.26
N LEU A 127 12.62 1.77 7.55
CA LEU A 127 11.32 1.13 7.27
C LEU A 127 10.19 1.87 7.99
N TRP A 128 10.37 2.17 9.27
CA TRP A 128 9.38 2.89 10.07
C TRP A 128 9.07 4.26 9.48
N ASN A 129 10.10 5.09 9.25
CA ASN A 129 9.92 6.43 8.71
C ASN A 129 9.29 6.41 7.32
N MET A 130 9.72 5.49 6.45
CA MET A 130 9.18 5.35 5.11
C MET A 130 7.66 5.10 5.13
N ILE A 131 7.16 4.26 6.03
CA ILE A 131 5.75 3.84 6.04
C ILE A 131 4.89 4.74 6.92
N THR A 132 5.35 5.15 8.11
CA THR A 132 4.49 5.88 9.06
C THR A 132 4.38 7.37 8.75
N VAL A 133 5.47 7.99 8.31
CA VAL A 133 5.48 9.44 7.97
C VAL A 133 5.76 9.69 6.49
N SER A 134 5.78 8.61 5.71
CA SER A 134 6.00 8.68 4.25
C SER A 134 7.31 9.37 3.86
N ASP A 135 8.39 9.15 4.63
CA ASP A 135 9.69 9.77 4.37
C ASP A 135 10.29 9.29 3.04
N ASN A 136 10.63 10.24 2.18
CA ASN A 136 11.14 9.96 0.84
C ASN A 136 12.60 9.51 0.87
N GLU A 137 13.43 10.10 1.74
CA GLU A 137 14.85 9.72 1.79
C GLU A 137 15.02 8.32 2.37
N SER A 138 14.22 7.93 3.34
CA SER A 138 14.20 6.55 3.84
C SER A 138 13.90 5.54 2.74
N CYS A 139 12.97 5.85 1.83
CA CYS A 139 12.70 5.01 0.66
C CYS A 139 13.89 4.97 -0.31
N ASN A 140 14.50 6.12 -0.59
CA ASN A 140 15.66 6.20 -1.47
C ASN A 140 16.84 5.42 -0.91
N GLU A 141 17.05 5.50 0.40
CA GLU A 141 18.10 4.78 1.13
C GLU A 141 17.88 3.26 1.08
N LEU A 142 16.67 2.80 1.40
CA LEU A 142 16.32 1.39 1.26
C LEU A 142 16.45 0.90 -0.18
N GLY A 143 16.19 1.77 -1.16
CA GLY A 143 16.44 1.48 -2.58
C GLY A 143 17.93 1.28 -2.88
N ARG A 144 18.84 2.10 -2.33
CA ARG A 144 20.30 1.92 -2.45
C ARG A 144 20.78 0.65 -1.79
N LEU A 145 20.21 0.32 -0.62
CA LEU A 145 20.54 -0.89 0.14
C LEU A 145 20.13 -2.19 -0.54
N GLN A 146 19.32 -2.15 -1.61
CA GLN A 146 19.06 -3.32 -2.46
C GLN A 146 20.26 -3.66 -3.38
N SER A 147 21.32 -2.88 -3.38
CA SER A 147 22.55 -3.08 -4.15
C SER A 147 23.75 -3.25 -3.23
N ASP A 148 24.61 -4.22 -3.53
CA ASP A 148 25.87 -4.46 -2.83
C ASP A 148 26.89 -3.33 -3.03
N THR A 149 26.70 -2.53 -4.09
CA THR A 149 27.50 -1.33 -4.37
C THR A 149 26.88 -0.04 -3.84
N TYR A 150 25.76 -0.14 -3.12
CA TYR A 150 25.03 1.01 -2.60
C TYR A 150 24.61 2.01 -3.70
N ASP A 151 24.38 1.50 -4.89
CA ASP A 151 23.94 2.30 -6.05
C ASP A 151 22.42 2.23 -6.22
N PHE A 152 21.79 3.41 -6.38
CA PHE A 152 20.33 3.48 -6.54
C PHE A 152 19.84 2.80 -7.82
N ILE A 153 20.56 2.95 -8.92
CA ILE A 153 20.16 2.39 -10.22
C ILE A 153 20.16 0.87 -10.16
N ASP A 154 21.20 0.28 -9.57
CA ASP A 154 21.27 -1.16 -9.41
C ASP A 154 20.25 -1.67 -8.40
N GLY A 155 20.07 -0.99 -7.28
CA GLY A 155 19.03 -1.32 -6.31
C GLY A 155 17.63 -1.25 -6.92
N ALA A 156 17.32 -0.22 -7.70
CA ALA A 156 16.04 -0.12 -8.40
C ALA A 156 15.81 -1.26 -9.41
N LYS A 157 16.86 -1.73 -10.10
CA LYS A 157 16.78 -2.93 -10.94
C LYS A 157 16.45 -4.18 -10.13
N GLN A 158 17.04 -4.35 -8.93
CA GLN A 158 16.71 -5.48 -8.05
C GLN A 158 15.27 -5.42 -7.57
N VAL A 159 14.77 -4.22 -7.19
CA VAL A 159 13.35 -4.03 -6.86
C VAL A 159 12.48 -4.42 -8.05
N ASN A 160 12.76 -3.94 -9.26
CA ASN A 160 11.97 -4.26 -10.44
C ASN A 160 12.00 -5.76 -10.81
N LYS A 161 13.14 -6.42 -10.59
CA LYS A 161 13.25 -7.88 -10.78
C LYS A 161 12.34 -8.63 -9.80
N TYR A 162 12.31 -8.20 -8.53
CA TYR A 162 11.40 -8.72 -7.52
C TYR A 162 9.94 -8.49 -7.92
N LEU A 163 9.56 -7.26 -8.27
CA LEU A 163 8.19 -6.93 -8.66
C LEU A 163 7.69 -7.83 -9.79
N LYS A 164 8.53 -8.05 -10.81
CA LYS A 164 8.19 -8.93 -11.93
C LYS A 164 8.06 -10.39 -11.49
N LYS A 165 8.95 -10.89 -10.63
CA LYS A 165 8.92 -12.26 -10.10
C LYS A 165 7.65 -12.52 -9.31
N GLU A 166 7.23 -11.54 -8.48
CA GLU A 166 6.04 -11.63 -7.63
C GLU A 166 4.72 -11.33 -8.36
N GLY A 167 4.78 -11.05 -9.68
CA GLY A 167 3.60 -10.83 -10.51
C GLY A 167 3.03 -9.40 -10.49
N TYR A 168 3.77 -8.43 -9.93
CA TYR A 168 3.43 -7.00 -10.00
C TYR A 168 3.94 -6.41 -11.33
N THR A 169 3.35 -6.87 -12.44
CA THR A 169 3.90 -6.64 -13.78
C THR A 169 3.70 -5.23 -14.32
N LYS A 170 2.79 -4.48 -13.72
CA LYS A 170 2.48 -3.09 -14.08
C LYS A 170 3.04 -2.07 -13.08
N THR A 171 3.78 -2.53 -12.06
CA THR A 171 4.46 -1.68 -11.07
C THR A 171 5.93 -1.57 -11.40
N SER A 172 6.49 -0.37 -11.26
CA SER A 172 7.92 -0.15 -11.50
C SER A 172 8.51 0.92 -10.60
N TYR A 173 9.71 0.63 -10.06
CA TYR A 173 10.52 1.56 -9.28
C TYR A 173 11.60 2.15 -10.18
N GLN A 174 11.40 3.38 -10.66
CA GLN A 174 12.19 3.98 -11.72
C GLN A 174 13.06 5.13 -11.27
N SER A 175 12.70 5.80 -10.19
CA SER A 175 13.39 7.01 -9.76
C SER A 175 13.33 7.24 -8.26
N THR A 176 14.34 7.95 -7.75
CA THR A 176 14.31 8.49 -6.38
C THR A 176 13.08 9.37 -6.18
N LEU A 177 12.59 9.40 -4.94
CA LEU A 177 11.47 10.22 -4.52
C LEU A 177 11.94 11.62 -4.11
N HIS A 178 11.22 12.64 -4.58
CA HIS A 178 11.45 14.05 -4.26
C HIS A 178 10.49 14.55 -3.17
N PRO A 179 10.86 15.61 -2.41
CA PRO A 179 11.91 16.61 -2.69
C PRO A 179 13.28 16.31 -2.06
N SER A 180 13.48 15.18 -1.38
CA SER A 180 14.69 14.96 -0.57
C SER A 180 15.97 14.86 -1.38
N ALA A 181 15.90 14.37 -2.62
CA ALA A 181 17.09 14.28 -3.45
C ALA A 181 17.37 15.61 -4.16
N SER A 182 18.55 16.18 -3.95
CA SER A 182 19.01 17.37 -4.66
C SER A 182 19.13 17.12 -6.18
N LYS A 183 19.29 15.86 -6.58
CA LYS A 183 19.25 15.40 -7.97
C LYS A 183 18.41 14.14 -8.06
N ARG A 184 17.45 14.14 -8.97
CA ARG A 184 16.69 12.95 -9.30
C ARG A 184 17.61 11.93 -9.98
N ILE A 185 17.72 10.74 -9.41
CA ILE A 185 18.36 9.58 -10.02
C ILE A 185 17.24 8.73 -10.61
N THR A 186 17.39 8.28 -11.85
CA THR A 186 16.32 7.58 -12.56
C THR A 186 16.84 6.57 -13.57
N LEU A 187 16.11 5.47 -13.74
CA LEU A 187 16.27 4.50 -14.83
C LEU A 187 15.72 4.99 -16.18
N GLY A 188 15.06 6.16 -16.21
CA GLY A 188 14.51 6.76 -17.43
C GLY A 188 13.00 7.07 -17.35
N GLY A 189 12.36 6.82 -16.20
CA GLY A 189 10.92 7.01 -16.04
C GLY A 189 10.50 7.56 -14.67
N HIS A 190 9.20 7.52 -14.42
CA HIS A 190 8.59 7.76 -13.12
C HIS A 190 8.20 6.43 -12.48
N ASN A 191 8.14 6.40 -11.14
CA ASN A 191 7.56 5.29 -10.41
C ASN A 191 6.09 5.16 -10.80
N GLN A 192 5.67 3.94 -11.10
CA GLN A 192 4.32 3.63 -11.55
C GLN A 192 3.77 2.43 -10.81
N THR A 193 2.45 2.37 -10.67
CA THR A 193 1.73 1.19 -10.19
C THR A 193 0.31 1.18 -10.75
N THR A 194 -0.40 0.07 -10.56
CA THR A 194 -1.83 -0.04 -10.83
C THR A 194 -2.59 -0.37 -9.56
N VAL A 195 -3.89 -0.10 -9.56
CA VAL A 195 -4.75 -0.44 -8.43
C VAL A 195 -4.82 -1.94 -8.18
N THR A 196 -4.75 -2.76 -9.26
CA THR A 196 -4.73 -4.22 -9.14
C THR A 196 -3.42 -4.72 -8.49
N ASP A 197 -2.25 -4.18 -8.88
CA ASP A 197 -0.99 -4.56 -8.25
C ASP A 197 -0.96 -4.14 -6.77
N CYS A 198 -1.48 -2.94 -6.44
CA CYS A 198 -1.62 -2.49 -5.05
C CYS A 198 -2.56 -3.41 -4.26
N GLY A 199 -3.72 -3.76 -4.82
CA GLY A 199 -4.69 -4.66 -4.17
C GLY A 199 -4.09 -6.04 -3.89
N LYS A 200 -3.38 -6.62 -4.85
CA LYS A 200 -2.65 -7.89 -4.67
C LYS A 200 -1.62 -7.82 -3.54
N LEU A 201 -0.84 -6.73 -3.47
CA LEU A 201 0.13 -6.57 -2.39
C LEU A 201 -0.57 -6.49 -1.02
N LEU A 202 -1.64 -5.68 -0.91
CA LEU A 202 -2.39 -5.52 0.33
C LEU A 202 -3.06 -6.82 0.75
N GLU A 203 -3.64 -7.59 -0.18
CA GLU A 203 -4.21 -8.91 0.10
C GLU A 203 -3.15 -9.87 0.65
N ARG A 204 -1.98 -9.95 0.02
CA ARG A 204 -0.87 -10.82 0.50
C ARG A 204 -0.39 -10.41 1.89
N ILE A 205 -0.32 -9.10 2.18
CA ILE A 205 0.00 -8.61 3.53
C ILE A 205 -1.08 -9.05 4.52
N TYR A 206 -2.36 -8.86 4.18
CA TYR A 206 -3.48 -9.24 5.03
C TYR A 206 -3.51 -10.74 5.34
N ARG A 207 -3.22 -11.58 4.34
CA ARG A 207 -3.18 -13.04 4.48
C ARG A 207 -1.89 -13.58 5.14
N GLY A 208 -0.90 -12.72 5.41
CA GLY A 208 0.41 -13.15 5.89
C GLY A 208 1.26 -13.88 4.84
N GLU A 209 1.01 -13.66 3.56
CA GLU A 209 1.66 -14.33 2.43
C GLU A 209 2.66 -13.43 1.69
N CYS A 210 2.90 -12.23 2.19
CA CYS A 210 3.73 -11.24 1.47
C CYS A 210 5.22 -11.57 1.56
N VAL A 211 5.68 -11.99 2.74
CA VAL A 211 7.07 -12.41 3.02
C VAL A 211 6.99 -13.59 3.99
N SER A 212 7.70 -14.67 3.71
CA SER A 212 7.75 -15.88 4.55
C SER A 212 8.66 -15.68 5.76
#